data_808d820b4c5c81653539f5d9a4273d90
#
_entry.id   808d820b4c5c81653539f5d9a4273d90
#
_cell.length_a   1.000
_cell.length_b   1.000
_cell.length_c   1.000
_cell.angle_alpha   90.00
_cell.angle_beta   90.00
_cell.angle_gamma   90.00
#
_symmetry.space_group_name_H-M   'P 1'
#
loop_
_entity.id
_entity.type
_entity.pdbx_description
1 polymer ?
#
loop_
_entity_poly.entity_id
_entity_poly.type
_entity_poly.pdbx_seq_one_letter_code
_entity_poly.pdbx_strand_id
1 'polypeptide(L)'
;MLNRLATPHTYPGRLFVVEGIDGSGKTTQLGLLAKWLAASGHRVFVTEWNSSALVKAATKTGKKKNALTPMTFSLLHATDFADRLLYKIIPPLKAGMIVLADRYAYTAFARDVARGVHRDWPGARALRAATR
;
A
#
# COMPACT_ATOMS: atom_id res chain seq x y z
N MET A 1 20.23 5.07 -12.60
CA MET A 1 18.91 4.44 -12.38
C MET A 1 18.34 4.70 -10.96
N LEU A 2 19.16 4.69 -9.92
CA LEU A 2 18.74 4.96 -8.54
C LEU A 2 18.19 6.37 -8.27
N ASN A 3 18.65 7.38 -9.01
CA ASN A 3 18.19 8.78 -8.84
C ASN A 3 16.73 9.03 -9.30
N ARG A 4 16.19 8.22 -10.20
CA ARG A 4 14.79 8.37 -10.64
C ARG A 4 13.77 7.95 -9.58
N LEU A 5 14.15 7.05 -8.67
CA LEU A 5 13.27 6.57 -7.60
C LEU A 5 13.15 7.57 -6.42
N ALA A 6 14.07 8.52 -6.33
CA ALA A 6 14.06 9.58 -5.32
C ALA A 6 13.38 10.87 -5.81
N THR A 7 12.95 10.93 -7.06
CA THR A 7 12.28 12.12 -7.61
C THR A 7 10.78 12.06 -7.30
N PRO A 8 10.19 13.08 -6.67
CA PRO A 8 8.76 13.14 -6.47
C PRO A 8 8.00 12.98 -7.79
N HIS A 9 6.88 12.28 -7.76
CA HIS A 9 6.06 12.13 -8.96
C HIS A 9 5.50 13.49 -9.41
N THR A 10 5.33 13.64 -10.72
CA THR A 10 4.81 14.86 -11.36
C THR A 10 3.31 14.74 -11.71
N TYR A 11 2.62 13.72 -11.21
CA TYR A 11 1.19 13.54 -11.47
C TYR A 11 0.37 14.67 -10.85
N PRO A 12 -0.70 15.13 -11.50
CA PRO A 12 -1.54 16.22 -11.00
C PRO A 12 -2.32 15.85 -9.72
N GLY A 13 -2.57 14.57 -9.49
CA GLY A 13 -3.22 14.07 -8.28
C GLY A 13 -2.32 14.09 -7.05
N ARG A 14 -2.93 13.86 -5.89
CA ARG A 14 -2.22 13.81 -4.60
C ARG A 14 -2.49 12.52 -3.87
N LEU A 15 -1.44 11.94 -3.28
CA LEU A 15 -1.51 10.74 -2.47
C LEU A 15 -1.41 11.12 -0.99
N PHE A 16 -2.40 10.70 -0.20
CA PHE A 16 -2.37 10.75 1.26
C PHE A 16 -2.41 9.34 1.81
N VAL A 17 -1.46 9.04 2.68
CA VAL A 17 -1.30 7.72 3.29
C VAL A 17 -1.66 7.82 4.77
N VAL A 18 -2.50 6.90 5.24
CA VAL A 18 -2.84 6.76 6.65
C VAL A 18 -2.34 5.41 7.15
N GLU A 19 -1.40 5.46 8.07
CA GLU A 19 -0.83 4.29 8.73
C GLU A 19 -1.36 4.17 10.17
N GLY A 20 -1.28 3.00 10.74
CA GLY A 20 -1.64 2.75 12.13
C GLY A 20 -1.98 1.28 12.39
N ILE A 21 -2.07 0.92 13.66
CA ILE A 21 -2.40 -0.44 14.09
C ILE A 21 -3.86 -0.81 13.79
N ASP A 22 -4.15 -2.11 13.81
CA ASP A 22 -5.53 -2.59 13.67
C ASP A 22 -6.38 -2.08 14.85
N GLY A 23 -7.63 -1.73 14.57
CA GLY A 23 -8.56 -1.22 15.57
C GLY A 23 -8.36 0.25 16.00
N SER A 24 -7.44 0.99 15.36
CA SER A 24 -7.18 2.41 15.67
C SER A 24 -8.18 3.41 15.04
N GLY A 25 -9.21 2.91 14.35
CA GLY A 25 -10.22 3.77 13.71
C GLY A 25 -9.85 4.34 12.35
N LYS A 26 -8.73 3.92 11.74
CA LYS A 26 -8.26 4.41 10.44
C LYS A 26 -9.32 4.39 9.34
N THR A 27 -9.95 3.24 9.14
CA THR A 27 -10.94 3.06 8.06
C THR A 27 -12.13 3.98 8.25
N THR A 28 -12.58 4.18 9.48
CA THR A 28 -13.65 5.11 9.83
C THR A 28 -13.25 6.55 9.49
N GLN A 29 -12.06 6.98 9.93
CA GLN A 29 -11.56 8.33 9.69
C GLN A 29 -11.31 8.59 8.21
N LEU A 30 -10.75 7.63 7.48
CA LEU A 30 -10.58 7.72 6.02
C LEU A 30 -11.92 7.85 5.30
N GLY A 31 -12.92 7.09 5.73
CA GLY A 31 -14.27 7.18 5.17
C GLY A 31 -14.91 8.57 5.38
N LEU A 32 -14.74 9.15 6.56
CA LEU A 32 -15.20 10.50 6.87
C LEU A 32 -14.45 11.55 6.05
N LEU A 33 -13.14 11.44 5.96
CA LEU A 33 -12.30 12.33 5.16
C LEU A 33 -12.66 12.27 3.68
N ALA A 34 -12.88 11.06 3.13
CA ALA A 34 -13.29 10.88 1.74
C ALA A 34 -14.62 11.57 1.45
N LYS A 35 -15.61 11.42 2.33
CA LYS A 35 -16.91 12.07 2.20
C LYS A 35 -16.79 13.59 2.27
N TRP A 36 -16.00 14.11 3.20
CA TRP A 36 -15.78 15.54 3.33
C TRP A 36 -15.09 16.13 2.09
N LEU A 37 -14.03 15.51 1.59
CA LEU A 37 -13.34 15.93 0.36
C LEU A 37 -14.26 15.90 -0.86
N ALA A 38 -15.07 14.84 -1.00
CA ALA A 38 -16.05 14.73 -2.08
C ALA A 38 -17.11 15.82 -2.01
N ALA A 39 -17.63 16.12 -0.82
CA ALA A 39 -18.57 17.22 -0.59
C ALA A 39 -17.94 18.60 -0.88
N SER A 40 -16.61 18.71 -0.74
CA SER A 40 -15.85 19.91 -1.10
C SER A 40 -15.49 20.01 -2.60
N GLY A 41 -16.02 19.12 -3.44
CA GLY A 41 -15.84 19.15 -4.89
C GLY A 41 -14.61 18.42 -5.42
N HIS A 42 -13.92 17.66 -4.59
CA HIS A 42 -12.74 16.87 -5.00
C HIS A 42 -13.14 15.47 -5.47
N ARG A 43 -12.46 14.98 -6.52
CA ARG A 43 -12.55 13.58 -6.92
C ARG A 43 -11.62 12.76 -6.02
N VAL A 44 -12.17 11.80 -5.30
CA VAL A 44 -11.46 10.99 -4.30
C VAL A 44 -11.50 9.53 -4.66
N PHE A 45 -10.39 8.84 -4.53
CA PHE A 45 -10.27 7.39 -4.65
C PHE A 45 -9.66 6.82 -3.37
N VAL A 46 -10.33 5.85 -2.77
CA VAL A 46 -9.85 5.18 -1.55
C VAL A 46 -9.32 3.80 -1.91
N THR A 47 -8.16 3.44 -1.41
CA THR A 47 -7.55 2.13 -1.62
C THR A 47 -6.98 1.59 -0.32
N GLU A 48 -7.09 0.28 -0.12
CA GLU A 48 -6.68 -0.39 1.11
C GLU A 48 -5.60 -1.44 0.88
N TRP A 49 -4.90 -1.78 1.94
CA TRP A 49 -3.91 -2.85 2.00
C TRP A 49 -4.54 -4.23 1.74
N ASN A 50 -3.80 -5.15 1.14
CA ASN A 50 -4.28 -6.50 0.81
C ASN A 50 -5.50 -6.53 -0.12
N SER A 51 -5.62 -5.56 -1.01
CA SER A 51 -6.75 -5.44 -1.92
C SER A 51 -6.52 -6.03 -3.30
N SER A 52 -5.29 -6.44 -3.63
CA SER A 52 -4.99 -7.06 -4.93
C SER A 52 -5.69 -8.41 -5.08
N ALA A 53 -6.53 -8.52 -6.10
CA ALA A 53 -7.17 -9.79 -6.44
C ALA A 53 -6.15 -10.88 -6.81
N LEU A 54 -4.98 -10.46 -7.31
CA LEU A 54 -3.90 -11.34 -7.74
C LEU A 54 -3.37 -12.24 -6.62
N VAL A 55 -3.22 -11.69 -5.41
CA VAL A 55 -2.60 -12.42 -4.27
C VAL A 55 -3.54 -12.67 -3.09
N LYS A 56 -4.72 -12.07 -3.08
CA LYS A 56 -5.67 -12.14 -1.96
C LYS A 56 -6.05 -13.58 -1.61
N ALA A 57 -6.36 -14.39 -2.62
CA ALA A 57 -6.73 -15.80 -2.43
C ALA A 57 -5.54 -16.62 -1.89
N ALA A 58 -4.35 -16.44 -2.46
CA ALA A 58 -3.13 -17.10 -2.01
C ALA A 58 -2.78 -16.75 -0.56
N THR A 59 -2.84 -15.47 -0.22
CA THR A 59 -2.58 -14.99 1.14
C THR A 59 -3.59 -15.57 2.14
N LYS A 60 -4.87 -15.59 1.80
CA LYS A 60 -5.94 -16.14 2.66
C LYS A 60 -5.74 -17.64 2.88
N THR A 61 -5.47 -18.38 1.81
CA THR A 61 -5.25 -19.83 1.88
C THR A 61 -4.00 -20.16 2.67
N GLY A 62 -2.89 -19.46 2.42
CA GLY A 62 -1.65 -19.67 3.12
C GLY A 62 -1.75 -19.38 4.62
N LYS A 63 -2.47 -18.34 5.02
CA LYS A 63 -2.76 -18.03 6.43
C LYS A 63 -3.57 -19.15 7.09
N LYS A 64 -4.66 -19.60 6.43
CA LYS A 64 -5.52 -20.67 6.94
C LYS A 64 -4.77 -21.97 7.17
N LYS A 65 -3.84 -22.32 6.28
CA LYS A 65 -3.00 -23.53 6.34
C LYS A 65 -1.76 -23.37 7.20
N ASN A 66 -1.50 -22.19 7.76
CA ASN A 66 -0.26 -21.86 8.47
C ASN A 66 1.01 -22.19 7.65
N ALA A 67 0.93 -22.00 6.33
CA ALA A 67 1.96 -22.41 5.36
C ALA A 67 2.86 -21.23 4.93
N LEU A 68 2.67 -20.03 5.46
CA LEU A 68 3.43 -18.85 5.07
C LEU A 68 4.60 -18.61 6.03
N THR A 69 5.81 -18.71 5.50
CA THR A 69 7.01 -18.25 6.21
C THR A 69 7.06 -16.71 6.23
N PRO A 70 7.85 -16.08 7.12
CA PRO A 70 8.07 -14.63 7.11
C PRO A 70 8.46 -14.09 5.73
N MET A 71 9.34 -14.80 5.02
CA MET A 71 9.79 -14.45 3.68
C MET A 71 8.66 -14.53 2.65
N THR A 72 7.85 -15.58 2.67
CA THR A 72 6.70 -15.74 1.78
C THR A 72 5.68 -14.65 2.00
N PHE A 73 5.42 -14.27 3.26
CA PHE A 73 4.58 -13.11 3.58
C PHE A 73 5.12 -11.82 2.97
N SER A 74 6.44 -11.57 3.10
CA SER A 74 7.09 -10.38 2.54
C SER A 74 6.91 -10.30 1.02
N LEU A 75 7.12 -11.42 0.31
CA LEU A 75 6.94 -11.50 -1.14
C LEU A 75 5.49 -11.28 -1.57
N LEU A 76 4.52 -11.88 -0.89
CA LEU A 76 3.10 -11.67 -1.17
C LEU A 76 2.69 -10.22 -0.94
N HIS A 77 3.16 -9.59 0.13
CA HIS A 77 2.91 -8.17 0.40
C HIS A 77 3.56 -7.26 -0.64
N ALA A 78 4.77 -7.58 -1.10
CA ALA A 78 5.43 -6.84 -2.16
C ALA A 78 4.66 -6.94 -3.49
N THR A 79 4.14 -8.13 -3.81
CA THR A 79 3.31 -8.35 -5.00
C THR A 79 1.99 -7.59 -4.91
N ASP A 80 1.28 -7.68 -3.78
CA ASP A 80 0.05 -6.90 -3.52
C ASP A 80 0.30 -5.40 -3.71
N PHE A 81 1.39 -4.90 -3.13
CA PHE A 81 1.74 -3.48 -3.24
C PHE A 81 2.06 -3.06 -4.67
N ALA A 82 2.83 -3.86 -5.42
CA ALA A 82 3.18 -3.56 -6.79
C ALA A 82 1.93 -3.51 -7.70
N ASP A 83 1.04 -4.48 -7.57
CA ASP A 83 -0.23 -4.52 -8.28
C ASP A 83 -1.12 -3.32 -7.93
N ARG A 84 -1.26 -3.03 -6.64
CA ARG A 84 -2.02 -1.89 -6.13
C ARG A 84 -1.45 -0.56 -6.62
N LEU A 85 -0.13 -0.39 -6.61
CA LEU A 85 0.55 0.82 -7.08
C LEU A 85 0.24 1.07 -8.55
N LEU A 86 0.40 0.06 -9.40
CA LEU A 86 0.25 0.18 -10.85
C LEU A 86 -1.21 0.36 -11.28
N TYR A 87 -2.15 -0.34 -10.64
CA TYR A 87 -3.53 -0.41 -11.12
C TYR A 87 -4.55 0.34 -10.25
N LYS A 88 -4.20 0.72 -9.02
CA LYS A 88 -5.12 1.40 -8.10
C LYS A 88 -4.64 2.80 -7.68
N ILE A 89 -3.34 3.04 -7.61
CA ILE A 89 -2.79 4.31 -7.13
C ILE A 89 -2.38 5.23 -8.27
N ILE A 90 -1.55 4.75 -9.19
CA ILE A 90 -1.03 5.58 -10.28
C ILE A 90 -2.13 6.09 -11.22
N PRO A 91 -3.10 5.28 -11.69
CA PRO A 91 -4.11 5.77 -12.63
C PRO A 91 -4.95 6.94 -12.08
N PRO A 92 -5.52 6.89 -10.87
CA PRO A 92 -6.24 8.05 -10.34
C PRO A 92 -5.33 9.26 -10.07
N LEU A 93 -4.06 9.08 -9.69
CA LEU A 93 -3.11 10.19 -9.57
C LEU A 93 -2.88 10.88 -10.91
N LYS A 94 -2.72 10.11 -11.99
CA LYS A 94 -2.62 10.66 -13.37
C LYS A 94 -3.88 11.40 -13.77
N ALA A 95 -5.04 10.95 -13.32
CA ALA A 95 -6.32 11.60 -13.56
C ALA A 95 -6.60 12.84 -12.68
N GLY A 96 -5.63 13.25 -11.86
CA GLY A 96 -5.76 14.42 -10.98
C GLY A 96 -6.64 14.20 -9.75
N MET A 97 -6.86 12.94 -9.36
CA MET A 97 -7.67 12.62 -8.18
C MET A 97 -6.85 12.69 -6.89
N ILE A 98 -7.54 12.88 -5.78
CA ILE A 98 -6.99 12.64 -4.44
C ILE A 98 -7.10 11.14 -4.16
N VAL A 99 -5.95 10.50 -3.89
CA VAL A 99 -5.89 9.09 -3.50
C VAL A 99 -5.66 9.01 -1.99
N LEU A 100 -6.57 8.36 -1.29
CA LEU A 100 -6.47 8.06 0.13
C LEU A 100 -6.09 6.58 0.29
N ALA A 101 -4.90 6.32 0.78
CA ALA A 101 -4.38 4.98 0.97
C ALA A 101 -4.48 4.57 2.45
N ASP A 102 -5.35 3.59 2.75
CA ASP A 102 -5.34 2.90 4.04
C ASP A 102 -4.17 1.91 4.03
N ARG A 103 -3.13 2.30 4.72
CA ARG A 103 -1.80 1.68 4.74
C ARG A 103 -1.07 1.72 3.39
N TYR A 104 0.24 1.78 3.51
CA TYR A 104 1.17 1.82 2.37
C TYR A 104 2.33 0.85 2.62
N ALA A 105 3.45 1.02 1.95
CA ALA A 105 4.62 0.16 2.10
C ALA A 105 5.18 0.13 3.53
N TYR A 106 4.96 1.15 4.33
CA TYR A 106 5.45 1.21 5.71
C TYR A 106 4.87 0.10 6.60
N THR A 107 3.61 -0.29 6.38
CA THR A 107 3.01 -1.47 7.03
C THR A 107 3.78 -2.76 6.68
N ALA A 108 4.21 -2.93 5.43
CA ALA A 108 5.02 -4.10 5.03
C ALA A 108 6.35 -4.13 5.79
N PHE A 109 7.06 -3.00 5.83
CA PHE A 109 8.35 -2.91 6.52
C PHE A 109 8.23 -3.25 8.01
N ALA A 110 7.24 -2.68 8.69
CA ALA A 110 7.00 -2.94 10.10
C ALA A 110 6.67 -4.41 10.37
N ARG A 111 5.81 -5.02 9.54
CA ARG A 111 5.42 -6.43 9.67
C ARG A 111 6.57 -7.39 9.34
N ASP A 112 7.38 -7.07 8.34
CA ASP A 112 8.54 -7.87 7.97
C ASP A 112 9.55 -7.91 9.11
N VAL A 113 9.90 -6.77 9.68
CA VAL A 113 10.80 -6.70 10.85
C VAL A 113 10.22 -7.45 12.04
N ALA A 114 8.94 -7.27 12.35
CA ALA A 114 8.27 -7.97 13.45
C ALA A 114 8.24 -9.50 13.28
N ARG A 115 8.31 -10.00 12.03
CA ARG A 115 8.40 -11.43 11.71
C ARG A 115 9.84 -11.95 11.60
N GLY A 116 10.84 -11.12 11.82
CA GLY A 116 12.24 -11.49 11.73
C GLY A 116 12.84 -11.49 10.32
N VAL A 117 12.18 -10.85 9.35
CA VAL A 117 12.77 -10.65 8.03
C VAL A 117 13.86 -9.59 8.12
N HIS A 118 15.06 -9.90 7.61
CA HIS A 118 16.16 -8.96 7.66
C HIS A 118 15.84 -7.71 6.82
N ARG A 119 16.14 -6.52 7.38
CA ARG A 119 15.84 -5.21 6.75
C ARG A 119 16.42 -5.04 5.35
N ASP A 120 17.52 -5.72 5.03
CA ASP A 120 18.19 -5.63 3.73
C ASP A 120 17.75 -6.72 2.75
N TRP A 121 16.71 -7.46 3.09
CA TRP A 121 16.10 -8.43 2.18
C TRP A 121 15.72 -7.78 0.84
N PRO A 122 16.00 -8.40 -0.34
CA PRO A 122 15.77 -7.80 -1.65
C PRO A 122 14.32 -7.34 -1.88
N GLY A 123 13.33 -8.07 -1.36
CA GLY A 123 11.92 -7.68 -1.44
C GLY A 123 11.64 -6.37 -0.71
N ALA A 124 12.18 -6.18 0.48
CA ALA A 124 12.08 -4.94 1.24
C ALA A 124 12.83 -3.78 0.55
N ARG A 125 13.95 -4.07 -0.12
CA ARG A 125 14.70 -3.07 -0.91
C ARG A 125 13.91 -2.63 -2.13
N ALA A 126 13.32 -3.57 -2.87
CA ALA A 126 12.49 -3.29 -4.04
C ALA A 126 11.27 -2.44 -3.63
N LEU A 127 10.62 -2.79 -2.54
CA LEU A 127 9.47 -2.06 -2.02
C LEU A 127 9.85 -0.64 -1.59
N ARG A 128 10.97 -0.47 -0.88
CA ARG A 128 11.51 0.86 -0.52
C ARG A 128 11.85 1.71 -1.75
N ALA A 129 12.36 1.09 -2.81
CA ALA A 129 12.65 1.80 -4.05
C ALA A 129 11.38 2.28 -4.77
N ALA A 130 10.31 1.51 -4.71
CA ALA A 130 9.03 1.87 -5.34
C ALA A 130 8.23 2.93 -4.56
N THR A 131 8.62 3.25 -3.32
CA THR A 131 7.90 4.18 -2.43
C THR A 131 8.54 5.56 -2.33
N ARG A 132 9.66 5.77 -2.97
CA ARG A 132 10.33 7.07 -3.10
C ARG A 132 9.93 7.71 -4.42
#